data_2db46952b8155e784600c6be8ffd4ce8
#
_entry.id   2db46952b8155e784600c6be8ffd4ce8
#
_cell.length_a   1.000
_cell.length_b   1.000
_cell.length_c   1.000
_cell.angle_alpha   90.00
_cell.angle_beta   90.00
_cell.angle_gamma   90.00
#
_symmetry.space_group_name_H-M   'P 1'
#
loop_
_entity.id
_entity.type
_entity.pdbx_description
1 polymer ?
#
loop_
_entity_poly.entity_id
_entity_poly.type
_entity_poly.pdbx_seq_one_letter_code
_entity_poly.pdbx_strand_id
1 'polypeptide(L)'
;MFTLGKTAYTQNDFAVYLESHQTKRTKVDNKVLIDEAYKNFVDDACVAYEDQLLDSKYPDFKNLMQEYRDGILLFDLMDKKVWSKAVKDTVGLRAYYEANKTKYMWKERADATIYSCQDAKTSKKLRKLLKSGKDEKTILATLNKESQLVVTADHKIWLKGDNEMIDANWLVGVSADQQKDKRILFVSTAKIILPSCKTLQEARGTITSDYQSQLEKDWVDSLKKKYPVVKNLDVVKLIK
;
A
#
# COMPACT_ATOMS: atom_id res chain seq x y z
N MET A 1 -1.87 21.34 -51.56
CA MET A 1 -3.27 21.18 -51.07
C MET A 1 -3.71 22.38 -50.26
N PHE A 2 -3.17 22.64 -49.08
CA PHE A 2 -3.45 23.86 -48.31
C PHE A 2 -2.26 24.27 -47.45
N THR A 3 -2.31 25.43 -46.82
CA THR A 3 -1.24 25.99 -45.99
C THR A 3 -1.84 26.52 -44.70
N LEU A 4 -1.24 26.18 -43.56
CA LEU A 4 -1.58 26.76 -42.23
C LEU A 4 -0.33 27.48 -41.70
N GLY A 5 -0.44 28.79 -41.55
CA GLY A 5 0.69 29.63 -41.19
C GLY A 5 1.86 29.46 -42.18
N LYS A 6 3.00 28.88 -41.72
CA LYS A 6 4.16 28.59 -42.55
C LYS A 6 4.26 27.15 -43.02
N THR A 7 3.35 26.29 -42.58
CA THR A 7 3.35 24.84 -42.86
C THR A 7 2.48 24.54 -44.10
N ALA A 8 3.08 23.97 -45.14
CA ALA A 8 2.39 23.54 -46.37
C ALA A 8 2.01 22.04 -46.25
N TYR A 9 0.80 21.70 -46.50
CA TYR A 9 0.28 20.34 -46.53
C TYR A 9 0.15 19.88 -47.99
N THR A 10 0.84 18.82 -48.35
CA THR A 10 0.99 18.33 -49.71
C THR A 10 -0.01 17.19 -50.01
N GLN A 11 -0.08 16.76 -51.27
CA GLN A 11 -0.85 15.55 -51.66
C GLN A 11 -0.27 14.29 -51.00
N ASN A 12 1.05 14.25 -50.78
CA ASN A 12 1.68 13.12 -50.13
C ASN A 12 1.26 13.02 -48.65
N ASP A 13 1.13 14.13 -47.94
CA ASP A 13 0.67 14.15 -46.56
C ASP A 13 -0.77 13.66 -46.46
N PHE A 14 -1.63 14.03 -47.41
CA PHE A 14 -3.01 13.51 -47.49
C PHE A 14 -3.04 12.02 -47.83
N ALA A 15 -2.15 11.52 -48.71
CA ALA A 15 -2.07 10.10 -49.00
C ALA A 15 -1.68 9.28 -47.76
N VAL A 16 -0.72 9.73 -46.95
CA VAL A 16 -0.32 9.13 -45.68
C VAL A 16 -1.47 9.16 -44.66
N TYR A 17 -2.18 10.30 -44.61
CA TYR A 17 -3.38 10.43 -43.76
C TYR A 17 -4.45 9.39 -44.11
N LEU A 18 -4.74 9.24 -45.43
CA LEU A 18 -5.69 8.24 -45.93
C LEU A 18 -5.30 6.83 -45.54
N GLU A 19 -4.02 6.47 -45.67
CA GLU A 19 -3.51 5.14 -45.35
C GLU A 19 -3.79 4.77 -43.88
N SER A 20 -3.66 5.73 -42.96
CA SER A 20 -3.85 5.49 -41.53
C SER A 20 -5.31 5.64 -41.04
N HIS A 21 -6.16 6.37 -41.78
CA HIS A 21 -7.52 6.70 -41.34
C HIS A 21 -8.63 6.09 -42.21
N GLN A 22 -8.29 5.38 -43.29
CA GLN A 22 -9.32 4.77 -44.13
C GLN A 22 -10.07 3.62 -43.42
N THR A 23 -11.38 3.66 -43.51
CA THR A 23 -12.26 2.58 -43.05
C THR A 23 -12.97 1.95 -44.23
N LYS A 24 -13.02 0.62 -44.27
CA LYS A 24 -13.71 -0.11 -45.34
C LYS A 24 -15.21 0.15 -45.27
N ARG A 25 -15.75 0.98 -46.19
CA ARG A 25 -17.18 1.19 -46.35
C ARG A 25 -17.66 0.58 -47.65
N THR A 26 -18.71 -0.23 -47.59
CA THR A 26 -19.33 -0.83 -48.81
C THR A 26 -20.45 0.06 -49.31
N LYS A 27 -20.56 0.23 -50.65
CA LYS A 27 -21.62 0.99 -51.32
C LYS A 27 -21.58 2.52 -51.19
N VAL A 28 -20.41 3.09 -50.96
CA VAL A 28 -20.22 4.58 -50.99
C VAL A 28 -19.33 4.93 -52.17
N ASP A 29 -19.68 6.00 -52.88
CA ASP A 29 -18.86 6.51 -53.98
C ASP A 29 -17.48 6.96 -53.46
N ASN A 30 -16.41 6.56 -54.18
CA ASN A 30 -15.04 6.88 -53.83
C ASN A 30 -14.81 8.42 -53.76
N LYS A 31 -15.49 9.21 -54.57
CA LYS A 31 -15.40 10.65 -54.52
C LYS A 31 -15.92 11.20 -53.20
N VAL A 32 -17.06 10.70 -52.72
CA VAL A 32 -17.61 11.11 -51.41
C VAL A 32 -16.66 10.75 -50.26
N LEU A 33 -16.06 9.54 -50.32
CA LEU A 33 -15.09 9.12 -49.31
C LEU A 33 -13.84 10.01 -49.28
N ILE A 34 -13.33 10.36 -50.46
CA ILE A 34 -12.15 11.24 -50.56
C ILE A 34 -12.48 12.67 -50.09
N ASP A 35 -13.66 13.21 -50.44
CA ASP A 35 -14.08 14.54 -50.01
C ASP A 35 -14.27 14.60 -48.49
N GLU A 36 -14.90 13.59 -47.88
CA GLU A 36 -15.02 13.46 -46.42
C GLU A 36 -13.67 13.34 -45.74
N ALA A 37 -12.78 12.49 -46.24
CA ALA A 37 -11.44 12.29 -45.69
C ALA A 37 -10.59 13.55 -45.81
N TYR A 38 -10.72 14.28 -46.91
CA TYR A 38 -10.00 15.55 -47.09
C TYR A 38 -10.47 16.62 -46.10
N LYS A 39 -11.78 16.71 -45.87
CA LYS A 39 -12.33 17.60 -44.85
C LYS A 39 -11.78 17.26 -43.46
N ASN A 40 -11.81 15.99 -43.08
CA ASN A 40 -11.26 15.55 -41.79
C ASN A 40 -9.75 15.83 -41.69
N PHE A 41 -9.00 15.62 -42.76
CA PHE A 41 -7.59 15.94 -42.82
C PHE A 41 -7.30 17.42 -42.56
N VAL A 42 -8.12 18.31 -43.15
CA VAL A 42 -8.00 19.77 -42.92
C VAL A 42 -8.35 20.13 -41.49
N ASP A 43 -9.46 19.57 -40.98
CA ASP A 43 -9.91 19.84 -39.61
C ASP A 43 -8.86 19.36 -38.56
N ASP A 44 -8.34 18.15 -38.73
CA ASP A 44 -7.29 17.59 -37.86
C ASP A 44 -5.98 18.37 -37.94
N ALA A 45 -5.60 18.81 -39.16
CA ALA A 45 -4.44 19.65 -39.36
C ALA A 45 -4.59 21.02 -38.68
N CYS A 46 -5.78 21.63 -38.71
CA CYS A 46 -6.06 22.87 -38.02
C CYS A 46 -5.95 22.72 -36.49
N VAL A 47 -6.49 21.63 -35.95
CA VAL A 47 -6.40 21.33 -34.50
C VAL A 47 -4.94 21.09 -34.10
N ALA A 48 -4.22 20.26 -34.86
CA ALA A 48 -2.80 19.99 -34.60
C ALA A 48 -1.90 21.24 -34.71
N TYR A 49 -2.21 22.13 -35.64
CA TYR A 49 -1.51 23.40 -35.77
C TYR A 49 -1.76 24.33 -34.58
N GLU A 50 -2.97 24.42 -34.12
CA GLU A 50 -3.32 25.22 -32.93
C GLU A 50 -2.66 24.62 -31.67
N ASP A 51 -2.68 23.28 -31.52
CA ASP A 51 -2.02 22.56 -30.41
C ASP A 51 -0.52 22.90 -30.32
N GLN A 52 0.19 22.91 -31.44
CA GLN A 52 1.60 23.29 -31.49
C GLN A 52 1.88 24.74 -31.07
N LEU A 53 0.88 25.61 -31.17
CA LEU A 53 0.99 27.02 -30.79
C LEU A 53 0.57 27.31 -29.35
N LEU A 54 -0.03 26.34 -28.65
CA LEU A 54 -0.55 26.53 -27.28
C LEU A 54 0.52 27.05 -26.33
N ASP A 55 1.70 26.45 -26.34
CA ASP A 55 2.83 26.85 -25.47
C ASP A 55 3.28 28.30 -25.70
N SER A 56 3.12 28.81 -26.94
CA SER A 56 3.52 30.17 -27.30
C SER A 56 2.44 31.19 -27.09
N LYS A 57 1.17 30.78 -27.25
CA LYS A 57 -0.01 31.65 -27.09
C LYS A 57 -0.44 31.78 -25.63
N TYR A 58 -0.28 30.70 -24.84
CA TYR A 58 -0.81 30.61 -23.48
C TYR A 58 0.31 30.21 -22.49
N PRO A 59 0.98 31.21 -21.87
CA PRO A 59 2.07 30.96 -20.92
C PRO A 59 1.66 30.07 -19.74
N ASP A 60 0.42 30.20 -19.24
CA ASP A 60 -0.09 29.39 -18.13
C ASP A 60 -0.20 27.92 -18.53
N PHE A 61 -0.65 27.63 -19.76
CA PHE A 61 -0.67 26.26 -20.30
C PHE A 61 0.74 25.69 -20.38
N LYS A 62 1.70 26.44 -20.91
CA LYS A 62 3.10 26.03 -20.96
C LYS A 62 3.66 25.70 -19.57
N ASN A 63 3.41 26.56 -18.59
CA ASN A 63 3.85 26.34 -17.22
C ASN A 63 3.23 25.06 -16.64
N LEU A 64 1.93 24.86 -16.85
CA LEU A 64 1.22 23.66 -16.41
C LEU A 64 1.80 22.40 -17.05
N MET A 65 2.05 22.40 -18.34
CA MET A 65 2.66 21.26 -19.04
C MET A 65 4.09 20.98 -18.56
N GLN A 66 4.86 22.02 -18.24
CA GLN A 66 6.17 21.87 -17.64
C GLN A 66 6.10 21.25 -16.25
N GLU A 67 5.17 21.69 -15.40
CA GLU A 67 4.93 21.11 -14.06
C GLU A 67 4.56 19.62 -14.16
N TYR A 68 3.67 19.24 -15.07
CA TYR A 68 3.32 17.85 -15.33
C TYR A 68 4.52 17.01 -15.74
N ARG A 69 5.32 17.52 -16.68
CA ARG A 69 6.53 16.83 -17.15
C ARG A 69 7.52 16.62 -16.01
N ASP A 70 7.79 17.68 -15.26
CA ASP A 70 8.73 17.65 -14.14
C ASP A 70 8.22 16.70 -13.02
N GLY A 71 6.92 16.71 -12.77
CA GLY A 71 6.27 15.79 -11.83
C GLY A 71 6.44 14.33 -12.24
N ILE A 72 6.20 13.99 -13.52
CA ILE A 72 6.38 12.63 -14.05
C ILE A 72 7.83 12.19 -13.95
N LEU A 73 8.78 13.06 -14.32
CA LEU A 73 10.22 12.77 -14.26
C LEU A 73 10.67 12.56 -12.81
N LEU A 74 10.21 13.40 -11.89
CA LEU A 74 10.52 13.28 -10.47
C LEU A 74 9.94 11.97 -9.90
N PHE A 75 8.69 11.63 -10.25
CA PHE A 75 8.05 10.38 -9.83
C PHE A 75 8.86 9.16 -10.30
N ASP A 76 9.22 9.09 -11.59
CA ASP A 76 10.02 7.98 -12.14
C ASP A 76 11.38 7.86 -11.45
N LEU A 77 12.01 9.00 -11.16
CA LEU A 77 13.29 9.05 -10.48
C LEU A 77 13.17 8.59 -9.01
N MET A 78 12.13 9.04 -8.30
CA MET A 78 11.83 8.61 -6.92
C MET A 78 11.52 7.12 -6.85
N ASP A 79 10.73 6.59 -7.80
CA ASP A 79 10.45 5.16 -7.86
C ASP A 79 11.75 4.35 -8.00
N LYS A 80 12.59 4.71 -8.94
CA LYS A 80 13.86 4.00 -9.21
C LYS A 80 14.87 4.12 -8.07
N LYS A 81 14.98 5.30 -7.44
CA LYS A 81 16.01 5.57 -6.44
C LYS A 81 15.61 5.19 -5.02
N VAL A 82 14.31 5.23 -4.72
CA VAL A 82 13.77 5.06 -3.36
C VAL A 82 12.78 3.91 -3.29
N TRP A 83 11.61 4.02 -3.92
CA TRP A 83 10.49 3.13 -3.65
C TRP A 83 10.72 1.70 -4.15
N SER A 84 10.96 1.53 -5.44
CA SER A 84 11.28 0.22 -6.02
C SER A 84 12.57 -0.36 -5.46
N LYS A 85 13.55 0.48 -5.13
CA LYS A 85 14.79 0.04 -4.49
C LYS A 85 14.54 -0.54 -3.11
N ALA A 86 13.77 0.14 -2.26
CA ALA A 86 13.47 -0.34 -0.90
C ALA A 86 12.76 -1.70 -0.87
N VAL A 87 11.94 -1.99 -1.91
CA VAL A 87 11.22 -3.27 -2.02
C VAL A 87 12.12 -4.38 -2.58
N LYS A 88 12.98 -4.06 -3.56
CA LYS A 88 13.82 -5.03 -4.29
C LYS A 88 15.15 -5.32 -3.58
N ASP A 89 15.70 -4.36 -2.86
CA ASP A 89 16.97 -4.47 -2.16
C ASP A 89 16.81 -5.22 -0.82
N THR A 90 16.69 -6.53 -0.92
CA THR A 90 16.53 -7.39 0.26
C THR A 90 17.76 -7.39 1.18
N VAL A 91 18.95 -7.14 0.62
CA VAL A 91 20.21 -7.08 1.39
C VAL A 91 20.27 -5.79 2.20
N GLY A 92 19.99 -4.66 1.57
CA GLY A 92 19.94 -3.35 2.24
C GLY A 92 18.83 -3.29 3.30
N LEU A 93 17.63 -3.82 2.99
CA LEU A 93 16.53 -3.90 3.93
C LEU A 93 16.89 -4.73 5.17
N ARG A 94 17.58 -5.87 5.00
CA ARG A 94 18.03 -6.69 6.11
C ARG A 94 19.10 -5.98 6.94
N ALA A 95 20.07 -5.34 6.31
CA ALA A 95 21.10 -4.56 7.00
C ALA A 95 20.49 -3.40 7.81
N TYR A 96 19.53 -2.69 7.21
CA TYR A 96 18.78 -1.64 7.89
C TYR A 96 18.03 -2.17 9.11
N TYR A 97 17.34 -3.30 8.99
CA TYR A 97 16.64 -3.95 10.10
C TYR A 97 17.61 -4.32 11.24
N GLU A 98 18.73 -5.00 10.94
CA GLU A 98 19.70 -5.40 11.97
C GLU A 98 20.27 -4.19 12.74
N ALA A 99 20.53 -3.09 12.05
CA ALA A 99 21.00 -1.84 12.66
C ALA A 99 19.92 -1.14 13.52
N ASN A 100 18.64 -1.39 13.26
CA ASN A 100 17.52 -0.69 13.87
C ASN A 100 16.52 -1.59 14.59
N LYS A 101 16.82 -2.87 14.80
CA LYS A 101 15.85 -3.86 15.30
C LYS A 101 15.25 -3.53 16.67
N THR A 102 15.95 -2.77 17.50
CA THR A 102 15.44 -2.30 18.78
C THR A 102 14.31 -1.27 18.67
N LYS A 103 14.08 -0.69 17.50
CA LYS A 103 12.92 0.16 17.22
C LYS A 103 11.64 -0.67 17.02
N TYR A 104 11.77 -1.92 16.63
CA TYR A 104 10.66 -2.80 16.25
C TYR A 104 10.43 -3.84 17.34
N MET A 105 9.86 -3.40 18.46
CA MET A 105 9.64 -4.25 19.61
C MET A 105 8.20 -4.71 19.73
N TRP A 106 8.02 -5.96 20.07
CA TRP A 106 6.80 -6.41 20.71
C TRP A 106 6.80 -5.97 22.17
N LYS A 107 5.68 -5.45 22.64
CA LYS A 107 5.42 -5.32 24.08
C LYS A 107 5.23 -6.71 24.68
N GLU A 108 5.09 -6.77 26.01
CA GLU A 108 4.69 -7.99 26.71
C GLU A 108 3.38 -8.53 26.14
N ARG A 109 3.28 -9.85 25.97
CA ARG A 109 2.13 -10.54 25.36
C ARG A 109 1.75 -11.75 26.19
N ALA A 110 0.48 -12.10 26.21
CA ALA A 110 -0.02 -13.31 26.84
C ALA A 110 -0.41 -14.34 25.78
N ASP A 111 0.17 -15.52 25.84
CA ASP A 111 -0.28 -16.69 25.10
C ASP A 111 -1.41 -17.32 25.91
N ALA A 112 -2.67 -17.05 25.50
CA ALA A 112 -3.83 -17.38 26.31
C ALA A 112 -5.02 -17.76 25.44
N THR A 113 -5.87 -18.63 26.02
CA THR A 113 -7.15 -19.07 25.44
C THR A 113 -8.31 -18.60 26.30
N ILE A 114 -9.28 -17.94 25.66
CA ILE A 114 -10.58 -17.67 26.28
C ILE A 114 -11.48 -18.85 25.98
N TYR A 115 -11.88 -19.58 27.01
CA TYR A 115 -12.88 -20.64 26.89
C TYR A 115 -14.27 -20.11 27.22
N SER A 116 -15.27 -20.50 26.41
CA SER A 116 -16.67 -20.20 26.66
C SER A 116 -17.45 -21.53 26.73
N CYS A 117 -17.99 -21.87 27.88
CA CYS A 117 -18.69 -23.10 28.16
C CYS A 117 -20.19 -22.85 28.25
N GLN A 118 -20.99 -23.82 27.81
CA GLN A 118 -22.47 -23.74 27.87
C GLN A 118 -22.98 -23.60 29.30
N ASP A 119 -22.36 -24.30 30.27
CA ASP A 119 -22.76 -24.31 31.68
C ASP A 119 -21.57 -24.57 32.63
N ALA A 120 -21.80 -24.41 33.92
CA ALA A 120 -20.81 -24.63 34.99
C ALA A 120 -20.30 -26.08 35.07
N LYS A 121 -21.15 -27.07 34.70
CA LYS A 121 -20.78 -28.49 34.70
C LYS A 121 -19.75 -28.77 33.61
N THR A 122 -19.95 -28.16 32.44
CA THR A 122 -19.04 -28.23 31.32
C THR A 122 -17.71 -27.52 31.64
N SER A 123 -17.75 -26.34 32.29
CA SER A 123 -16.52 -25.65 32.74
C SER A 123 -15.69 -26.52 33.67
N LYS A 124 -16.35 -27.15 34.68
CA LYS A 124 -15.66 -28.08 35.60
C LYS A 124 -15.02 -29.27 34.90
N LYS A 125 -15.67 -29.88 33.88
CA LYS A 125 -15.11 -30.97 33.08
C LYS A 125 -13.91 -30.48 32.24
N LEU A 126 -14.03 -29.32 31.57
CA LEU A 126 -12.97 -28.73 30.78
C LEU A 126 -11.72 -28.45 31.64
N ARG A 127 -11.88 -27.82 32.80
CA ARG A 127 -10.80 -27.57 33.75
C ARG A 127 -10.08 -28.84 34.22
N LYS A 128 -10.79 -29.95 34.42
CA LYS A 128 -10.18 -31.25 34.74
C LYS A 128 -9.34 -31.78 33.58
N LEU A 129 -9.80 -31.62 32.33
CA LEU A 129 -9.09 -32.05 31.15
C LEU A 129 -7.85 -31.18 30.90
N LEU A 130 -7.93 -29.86 31.08
CA LEU A 130 -6.77 -28.96 31.02
C LEU A 130 -5.71 -29.35 32.06
N LYS A 131 -6.09 -29.65 33.30
CA LYS A 131 -5.16 -30.13 34.34
C LYS A 131 -4.51 -31.47 34.01
N SER A 132 -5.14 -32.32 33.21
CA SER A 132 -4.56 -33.59 32.77
C SER A 132 -3.55 -33.47 31.62
N GLY A 133 -3.27 -32.26 31.17
CA GLY A 133 -2.28 -32.00 30.12
C GLY A 133 -2.70 -32.44 28.72
N LYS A 134 -4.00 -32.65 28.47
CA LYS A 134 -4.50 -32.95 27.11
C LYS A 134 -4.45 -31.72 26.22
N ASP A 135 -4.17 -31.91 24.95
CA ASP A 135 -4.19 -30.86 23.96
C ASP A 135 -5.61 -30.32 23.71
N GLU A 136 -5.71 -29.05 23.30
CA GLU A 136 -6.96 -28.34 23.08
C GLU A 136 -7.89 -29.05 22.08
N LYS A 137 -7.32 -29.58 20.98
CA LYS A 137 -8.10 -30.32 19.96
C LYS A 137 -8.79 -31.53 20.55
N THR A 138 -8.10 -32.33 21.33
CA THR A 138 -8.62 -33.53 22.01
C THR A 138 -9.67 -33.15 23.03
N ILE A 139 -9.47 -32.05 23.77
CA ILE A 139 -10.41 -31.53 24.74
C ILE A 139 -11.71 -31.11 24.05
N LEU A 140 -11.61 -30.28 22.99
CA LEU A 140 -12.79 -29.81 22.27
C LEU A 140 -13.53 -30.97 21.59
N ALA A 141 -12.83 -31.92 20.98
CA ALA A 141 -13.44 -33.11 20.38
C ALA A 141 -14.16 -33.97 21.44
N THR A 142 -13.67 -34.03 22.68
CA THR A 142 -14.28 -34.79 23.76
C THR A 142 -15.57 -34.15 24.29
N LEU A 143 -15.57 -32.80 24.43
CA LEU A 143 -16.68 -32.05 25.01
C LEU A 143 -17.74 -31.68 23.97
N ASN A 144 -17.39 -31.53 22.73
CA ASN A 144 -18.25 -31.10 21.62
C ASN A 144 -18.85 -32.26 20.80
N LYS A 145 -18.93 -33.49 21.38
CA LYS A 145 -19.46 -34.67 20.67
C LYS A 145 -20.87 -34.48 20.13
N GLU A 146 -21.73 -33.80 20.89
CA GLU A 146 -23.15 -33.61 20.55
C GLU A 146 -23.41 -32.28 19.86
N SER A 147 -22.59 -31.25 20.11
CA SER A 147 -22.70 -29.92 19.51
C SER A 147 -21.39 -29.17 19.61
N GLN A 148 -20.98 -28.50 18.52
CA GLN A 148 -19.77 -27.68 18.48
C GLN A 148 -19.82 -26.42 19.38
N LEU A 149 -21.00 -26.09 19.90
CA LEU A 149 -21.23 -24.91 20.74
C LEU A 149 -21.21 -25.21 22.25
N VAL A 150 -20.97 -26.46 22.65
CA VAL A 150 -20.84 -26.81 24.08
C VAL A 150 -19.65 -26.09 24.70
N VAL A 151 -18.50 -26.10 24.02
CA VAL A 151 -17.30 -25.34 24.39
C VAL A 151 -16.73 -24.67 23.17
N THR A 152 -16.45 -23.38 23.26
CA THR A 152 -15.64 -22.65 22.25
C THR A 152 -14.38 -22.17 22.90
N ALA A 153 -13.28 -22.13 22.10
CA ALA A 153 -11.95 -21.66 22.49
C ALA A 153 -11.47 -20.59 21.51
N ASP A 154 -11.03 -19.45 22.04
CA ASP A 154 -10.37 -18.39 21.28
C ASP A 154 -8.91 -18.27 21.76
N HIS A 155 -8.03 -19.00 21.08
CA HIS A 155 -6.61 -19.04 21.38
C HIS A 155 -5.83 -18.08 20.49
N LYS A 156 -5.08 -17.19 21.10
CA LYS A 156 -4.11 -16.31 20.40
C LYS A 156 -3.10 -15.70 21.37
N ILE A 157 -2.12 -15.01 20.78
CA ILE A 157 -1.17 -14.19 21.52
C ILE A 157 -1.78 -12.78 21.64
N TRP A 158 -2.14 -12.40 22.87
CA TRP A 158 -2.84 -11.16 23.18
C TRP A 158 -1.86 -10.06 23.57
N LEU A 159 -2.13 -8.85 23.15
CA LEU A 159 -1.50 -7.65 23.68
C LEU A 159 -2.35 -7.09 24.83
N LYS A 160 -1.71 -6.36 25.72
CA LYS A 160 -2.43 -5.66 26.79
C LYS A 160 -3.32 -4.57 26.17
N GLY A 161 -4.62 -4.58 26.50
CA GLY A 161 -5.65 -3.74 25.89
C GLY A 161 -6.49 -4.42 24.81
N ASP A 162 -6.12 -5.61 24.34
CA ASP A 162 -6.88 -6.34 23.32
C ASP A 162 -8.19 -6.92 23.87
N ASN A 163 -8.19 -7.32 25.16
CA ASN A 163 -9.34 -7.94 25.80
C ASN A 163 -9.31 -7.78 27.33
N GLU A 164 -10.39 -7.24 27.90
CA GLU A 164 -10.51 -6.96 29.34
C GLU A 164 -10.36 -8.21 30.22
N MET A 165 -10.87 -9.39 29.77
CA MET A 165 -10.73 -10.63 30.53
C MET A 165 -9.29 -11.12 30.57
N ILE A 166 -8.55 -10.96 29.49
CA ILE A 166 -7.12 -11.28 29.43
C ILE A 166 -6.33 -10.33 30.31
N ASP A 167 -6.63 -9.05 30.23
CA ASP A 167 -5.94 -8.00 31.00
C ASP A 167 -6.13 -8.18 32.51
N ALA A 168 -7.33 -8.57 32.93
CA ALA A 168 -7.63 -8.88 34.34
C ALA A 168 -6.95 -10.16 34.85
N ASN A 169 -6.50 -11.04 33.93
CA ASN A 169 -5.88 -12.35 34.24
C ASN A 169 -4.48 -12.49 33.62
N TRP A 170 -3.68 -11.43 33.71
CA TRP A 170 -2.33 -11.35 33.12
C TRP A 170 -1.27 -12.12 33.89
N LEU A 171 -1.57 -13.39 34.22
CA LEU A 171 -0.70 -14.32 34.93
C LEU A 171 -0.87 -15.72 34.36
N VAL A 172 0.22 -16.50 34.37
CA VAL A 172 0.16 -17.92 33.95
C VAL A 172 -0.78 -18.69 34.86
N GLY A 173 -1.72 -19.40 34.27
CA GLY A 173 -2.70 -20.21 34.99
C GLY A 173 -4.12 -20.10 34.44
N VAL A 174 -5.08 -20.57 35.21
CA VAL A 174 -6.48 -20.58 34.79
C VAL A 174 -7.27 -19.66 35.70
N SER A 175 -7.98 -18.68 35.14
CA SER A 175 -8.76 -17.70 35.87
C SER A 175 -10.01 -18.31 36.52
N ALA A 176 -10.68 -17.57 37.43
CA ALA A 176 -12.00 -17.91 37.91
C ALA A 176 -13.03 -17.92 36.76
N ASP A 177 -14.15 -18.63 37.00
CA ASP A 177 -15.30 -18.60 36.09
C ASP A 177 -16.01 -17.24 36.18
N GLN A 178 -16.36 -16.69 35.02
CA GLN A 178 -17.17 -15.49 34.89
C GLN A 178 -18.40 -15.81 34.07
N GLN A 179 -19.57 -15.39 34.56
CA GLN A 179 -20.83 -15.59 33.84
C GLN A 179 -21.06 -14.40 32.90
N LYS A 180 -21.28 -14.69 31.64
CA LYS A 180 -21.64 -13.71 30.62
C LYS A 180 -22.60 -14.33 29.61
N ASP A 181 -23.73 -13.65 29.36
CA ASP A 181 -24.74 -14.05 28.36
C ASP A 181 -25.16 -15.53 28.44
N LYS A 182 -25.48 -16.02 29.66
CA LYS A 182 -25.87 -17.42 29.96
C LYS A 182 -24.76 -18.45 29.73
N ARG A 183 -23.52 -18.03 29.47
CA ARG A 183 -22.35 -18.89 29.33
C ARG A 183 -21.36 -18.66 30.46
N ILE A 184 -20.52 -19.64 30.70
CA ILE A 184 -19.42 -19.57 31.66
C ILE A 184 -18.12 -19.37 30.86
N LEU A 185 -17.46 -18.26 31.10
CA LEU A 185 -16.18 -17.91 30.46
C LEU A 185 -15.05 -18.00 31.49
N PHE A 186 -13.86 -18.40 31.04
CA PHE A 186 -12.63 -18.29 31.81
C PHE A 186 -11.42 -18.20 30.87
N VAL A 187 -10.33 -17.67 31.38
CA VAL A 187 -9.06 -17.55 30.66
C VAL A 187 -8.09 -18.63 31.13
N SER A 188 -7.40 -19.25 30.20
CA SER A 188 -6.25 -20.10 30.47
C SER A 188 -5.01 -19.48 29.82
N THR A 189 -4.13 -18.90 30.62
CA THR A 189 -2.87 -18.31 30.16
C THR A 189 -1.75 -19.33 30.29
N ALA A 190 -1.25 -19.77 29.14
CA ALA A 190 -0.18 -20.74 29.07
C ALA A 190 1.18 -20.11 29.36
N LYS A 191 1.41 -18.90 28.88
CA LYS A 191 2.71 -18.22 28.98
C LYS A 191 2.59 -16.70 28.89
N ILE A 192 3.36 -15.99 29.66
CA ILE A 192 3.64 -14.55 29.44
C ILE A 192 4.93 -14.45 28.63
N ILE A 193 4.84 -13.80 27.49
CA ILE A 193 5.93 -13.59 26.54
C ILE A 193 6.50 -12.20 26.80
N LEU A 194 7.73 -12.14 27.24
CA LEU A 194 8.42 -10.88 27.50
C LEU A 194 8.62 -10.06 26.23
N PRO A 195 8.84 -8.75 26.36
CA PRO A 195 9.16 -7.90 25.22
C PRO A 195 10.31 -8.47 24.39
N SER A 196 10.15 -8.49 23.09
CA SER A 196 11.12 -9.03 22.16
C SER A 196 11.12 -8.26 20.84
N CYS A 197 12.24 -8.27 20.12
CA CYS A 197 12.28 -7.68 18.79
C CYS A 197 11.33 -8.43 17.85
N LYS A 198 10.55 -7.68 17.09
CA LYS A 198 9.79 -8.23 15.95
C LYS A 198 10.78 -8.70 14.90
N THR A 199 10.51 -9.84 14.30
CA THR A 199 11.29 -10.31 13.15
C THR A 199 11.08 -9.37 11.95
N LEU A 200 12.01 -9.41 11.00
CA LEU A 200 11.86 -8.68 9.72
C LEU A 200 10.52 -9.00 9.04
N GLN A 201 10.06 -10.25 9.14
CA GLN A 201 8.79 -10.67 8.53
C GLN A 201 7.57 -10.05 9.25
N GLU A 202 7.58 -10.05 10.59
CA GLU A 202 6.48 -9.53 11.41
C GLU A 202 6.30 -8.01 11.28
N ALA A 203 7.38 -7.27 11.03
CA ALA A 203 7.35 -5.80 10.91
C ALA A 203 7.73 -5.32 9.50
N ARG A 204 7.67 -6.19 8.48
CA ARG A 204 8.21 -5.91 7.14
C ARG A 204 7.67 -4.59 6.55
N GLY A 205 6.37 -4.34 6.66
CA GLY A 205 5.76 -3.11 6.13
C GLY A 205 6.37 -1.84 6.76
N THR A 206 6.43 -1.80 8.09
CA THR A 206 7.00 -0.67 8.83
C THR A 206 8.49 -0.50 8.52
N ILE A 207 9.26 -1.61 8.53
CA ILE A 207 10.69 -1.59 8.24
C ILE A 207 10.96 -1.11 6.82
N THR A 208 10.16 -1.56 5.83
CA THR A 208 10.30 -1.11 4.44
C THR A 208 10.02 0.38 4.30
N SER A 209 8.99 0.90 4.98
CA SER A 209 8.66 2.33 4.99
C SER A 209 9.77 3.17 5.61
N ASP A 210 10.32 2.73 6.74
CA ASP A 210 11.42 3.43 7.40
C ASP A 210 12.71 3.37 6.55
N TYR A 211 12.96 2.25 5.87
CA TYR A 211 14.08 2.12 4.94
C TYR A 211 13.92 3.01 3.71
N GLN A 212 12.70 3.14 3.18
CA GLN A 212 12.41 4.13 2.13
C GLN A 212 12.77 5.55 2.57
N SER A 213 12.33 5.93 3.76
CA SER A 213 12.63 7.25 4.33
C SER A 213 14.15 7.49 4.49
N GLN A 214 14.89 6.44 4.88
CA GLN A 214 16.35 6.52 4.96
C GLN A 214 16.99 6.69 3.58
N LEU A 215 16.56 5.90 2.59
CA LEU A 215 17.06 6.00 1.20
C LEU A 215 16.80 7.38 0.59
N GLU A 216 15.59 7.94 0.84
CA GLU A 216 15.24 9.28 0.40
C GLU A 216 16.16 10.33 1.01
N LYS A 217 16.35 10.27 2.34
CA LYS A 217 17.25 11.18 3.05
C LYS A 217 18.67 11.11 2.51
N ASP A 218 19.21 9.90 2.36
CA ASP A 218 20.58 9.68 1.86
C ASP A 218 20.73 10.21 0.42
N TRP A 219 19.70 10.00 -0.40
CA TRP A 219 19.69 10.51 -1.76
C TRP A 219 19.64 12.03 -1.79
N VAL A 220 18.76 12.68 -1.02
CA VAL A 220 18.68 14.14 -0.91
C VAL A 220 20.00 14.73 -0.39
N ASP A 221 20.61 14.09 0.63
CA ASP A 221 21.89 14.53 1.15
C ASP A 221 23.04 14.39 0.11
N SER A 222 22.98 13.35 -0.73
CA SER A 222 23.89 13.21 -1.87
C SER A 222 23.71 14.33 -2.92
N LEU A 223 22.45 14.70 -3.19
CA LEU A 223 22.14 15.81 -4.10
C LEU A 223 22.63 17.15 -3.57
N LYS A 224 22.45 17.43 -2.27
CA LYS A 224 22.95 18.65 -1.64
C LYS A 224 24.47 18.76 -1.70
N LYS A 225 25.19 17.63 -1.59
CA LYS A 225 26.66 17.60 -1.77
C LYS A 225 27.05 17.84 -3.23
N LYS A 226 26.29 17.25 -4.17
CA LYS A 226 26.57 17.38 -5.63
C LYS A 226 26.22 18.77 -6.14
N TYR A 227 25.17 19.38 -5.62
CA TYR A 227 24.63 20.66 -6.04
C TYR A 227 24.55 21.61 -4.83
N PRO A 228 25.65 22.30 -4.49
CA PRO A 228 25.66 23.22 -3.35
C PRO A 228 24.67 24.37 -3.58
N VAL A 229 23.78 24.57 -2.61
CA VAL A 229 22.76 25.63 -2.66
C VAL A 229 23.29 26.91 -2.05
N VAL A 230 23.37 27.97 -2.86
CA VAL A 230 23.65 29.33 -2.38
C VAL A 230 22.32 30.07 -2.16
N LYS A 231 22.03 30.44 -0.92
CA LYS A 231 20.83 31.19 -0.59
C LYS A 231 21.09 32.69 -0.67
N ASN A 232 20.33 33.39 -1.53
CA ASN A 232 20.32 34.85 -1.56
C ASN A 232 19.36 35.39 -0.48
N LEU A 233 19.85 35.47 0.76
CA LEU A 233 19.04 35.85 1.92
C LEU A 233 18.50 37.29 1.84
N ASP A 234 19.17 38.18 1.11
CA ASP A 234 18.73 39.56 0.97
C ASP A 234 17.48 39.67 0.07
N VAL A 235 17.40 38.81 -0.98
CA VAL A 235 16.20 38.71 -1.81
C VAL A 235 15.06 38.04 -1.05
N VAL A 236 15.36 37.00 -0.25
CA VAL A 236 14.32 36.31 0.56
C VAL A 236 13.64 37.27 1.56
N LYS A 237 14.37 38.22 2.12
CA LYS A 237 13.80 39.25 3.05
C LYS A 237 12.84 40.21 2.36
N LEU A 238 12.88 40.33 1.05
CA LEU A 238 11.97 41.20 0.25
C LEU A 238 10.63 40.54 -0.08
N ILE A 239 10.53 39.21 0.12
CA ILE A 239 9.27 38.47 -0.06
C ILE A 239 8.43 38.68 1.21
N LYS A 240 7.31 39.40 1.04
CA LYS A 240 6.32 39.68 2.11
C LYS A 240 5.25 38.62 2.15
#